data_d853b5ca3c58337a26a5bd00ffd8d340
#
_entry.id   d853b5ca3c58337a26a5bd00ffd8d340
#
_cell.length_a   1.000
_cell.length_b   1.000
_cell.length_c   1.000
_cell.angle_alpha   90.00
_cell.angle_beta   90.00
_cell.angle_gamma   90.00
#
_symmetry.space_group_name_H-M   'P 1'
#
loop_
_entity.id
_entity.type
_entity.pdbx_description
1 polymer ?
#
loop_
_entity_poly.entity_id
_entity_poly.type
_entity_poly.pdbx_seq_one_letter_code
_entity_poly.pdbx_strand_id
1 'polypeptide(L)'
;MKKLVHNKSEIVVWDLDANPTDHIPDIIYWSSFTNSEQDGIFSIPHLVDQNANHLKAKYLSLIYEFGEAKINDKRIVEHLIIRQNFSYWWMTLLAEKCNYAKSPQIDNIIKIMALEEWLQNNIYHKIKLLTANDELAMSISLLAERLQIDFECEKEQTNKSNKSLAKKVFHT
;
A
#
# COMPACT_ATOMS: atom_id res chain seq x y z
N MET A 1 -8.08 19.85 -23.67
CA MET A 1 -9.24 19.88 -22.74
C MET A 1 -8.72 20.09 -21.33
N LYS A 2 -9.01 21.23 -20.67
CA LYS A 2 -8.65 21.44 -19.25
C LYS A 2 -9.55 20.53 -18.43
N LYS A 3 -8.98 19.48 -17.78
CA LYS A 3 -9.68 18.75 -16.73
C LYS A 3 -10.08 19.76 -15.65
N LEU A 4 -11.36 19.88 -15.37
CA LEU A 4 -11.84 20.57 -14.17
C LEU A 4 -11.28 19.83 -12.97
N VAL A 5 -10.30 20.45 -12.32
CA VAL A 5 -9.74 19.97 -11.07
C VAL A 5 -10.80 20.25 -10.00
N HIS A 6 -11.56 19.24 -9.63
CA HIS A 6 -12.43 19.32 -8.46
C HIS A 6 -11.52 19.29 -7.23
N ASN A 7 -11.52 20.39 -6.50
CA ASN A 7 -10.80 20.52 -5.24
C ASN A 7 -11.57 19.71 -4.18
N LYS A 8 -11.22 18.42 -4.07
CA LYS A 8 -11.88 17.48 -3.14
C LYS A 8 -11.23 17.61 -1.77
N SER A 9 -12.02 17.65 -0.70
CA SER A 9 -11.51 17.94 0.63
C SER A 9 -10.80 16.76 1.27
N GLU A 10 -11.38 15.55 1.19
CA GLU A 10 -10.90 14.35 1.88
C GLU A 10 -11.09 13.10 1.02
N ILE A 11 -10.15 12.17 1.09
CA ILE A 11 -10.26 10.80 0.59
C ILE A 11 -10.14 9.81 1.74
N VAL A 12 -11.03 8.83 1.79
CA VAL A 12 -10.98 7.74 2.78
C VAL A 12 -10.34 6.51 2.15
N VAL A 13 -9.20 6.07 2.71
CA VAL A 13 -8.57 4.79 2.34
C VAL A 13 -9.13 3.71 3.27
N TRP A 14 -9.82 2.74 2.70
CA TRP A 14 -10.53 1.68 3.41
C TRP A 14 -9.81 0.34 3.29
N ASP A 15 -9.27 -0.15 4.42
CA ASP A 15 -8.54 -1.43 4.52
C ASP A 15 -9.16 -2.31 5.62
N LEU A 16 -10.50 -2.35 5.69
CA LEU A 16 -11.23 -3.20 6.60
C LEU A 16 -12.06 -4.22 5.81
N ASP A 17 -12.28 -5.41 6.40
CA ASP A 17 -13.09 -6.47 5.80
C ASP A 17 -14.58 -6.11 5.73
N ALA A 18 -15.06 -5.29 6.69
CA ALA A 18 -16.44 -4.83 6.72
C ALA A 18 -16.66 -3.72 5.70
N ASN A 19 -17.83 -3.68 5.08
CA ASN A 19 -18.24 -2.55 4.26
C ASN A 19 -18.52 -1.31 5.13
N PRO A 20 -18.28 -0.09 4.63
CA PRO A 20 -18.66 1.12 5.32
C PRO A 20 -20.17 1.13 5.60
N THR A 21 -20.56 1.51 6.82
CA THR A 21 -21.97 1.62 7.23
C THR A 21 -22.60 2.90 6.74
N ASP A 22 -21.80 3.94 6.57
CA ASP A 22 -22.26 5.27 6.16
C ASP A 22 -21.81 5.56 4.72
N HIS A 23 -22.53 6.48 4.07
CA HIS A 23 -22.14 6.97 2.75
C HIS A 23 -20.90 7.85 2.87
N ILE A 24 -19.79 7.40 2.27
CA ILE A 24 -18.52 8.12 2.19
C ILE A 24 -18.42 8.72 0.78
N PRO A 25 -18.31 10.05 0.63
CA PRO A 25 -18.33 10.68 -0.69
C PRO A 25 -17.21 10.24 -1.62
N ASP A 26 -15.99 10.13 -1.08
CA ASP A 26 -14.80 9.69 -1.82
C ASP A 26 -14.08 8.60 -1.02
N ILE A 27 -14.13 7.37 -1.52
CA ILE A 27 -13.53 6.20 -0.88
C ILE A 27 -12.66 5.44 -1.87
N ILE A 28 -11.49 4.98 -1.40
CA ILE A 28 -10.60 4.09 -2.13
C ILE A 28 -10.35 2.82 -1.34
N TYR A 29 -10.77 1.69 -1.87
CA TYR A 29 -10.57 0.38 -1.27
C TYR A 29 -9.13 -0.10 -1.46
N TRP A 30 -8.47 -0.48 -0.36
CA TRP A 30 -7.09 -0.94 -0.38
C TRP A 30 -6.93 -2.36 -0.91
N SER A 31 -7.85 -3.26 -0.53
CA SER A 31 -7.76 -4.69 -0.83
C SER A 31 -8.87 -5.20 -1.74
N SER A 32 -10.04 -4.55 -1.75
CA SER A 32 -11.18 -4.97 -2.56
C SER A 32 -11.09 -4.43 -3.98
N PHE A 33 -11.25 -5.33 -4.96
CA PHE A 33 -11.34 -4.93 -6.36
C PHE A 33 -12.76 -4.44 -6.68
N THR A 34 -12.85 -3.26 -7.28
CA THR A 34 -14.08 -2.77 -7.90
C THR A 34 -13.74 -2.00 -9.17
N ASN A 35 -14.49 -2.24 -10.22
CA ASN A 35 -14.45 -1.46 -11.46
C ASN A 35 -15.68 -0.55 -11.57
N SER A 36 -16.29 -0.22 -10.44
CA SER A 36 -17.46 0.68 -10.42
C SER A 36 -17.05 2.04 -10.99
N GLU A 37 -17.80 2.52 -11.98
CA GLU A 37 -17.69 3.88 -12.52
C GLU A 37 -18.51 4.88 -11.68
N GLN A 38 -18.94 4.49 -10.47
CA GLN A 38 -19.67 5.39 -9.59
C GLN A 38 -18.74 6.50 -9.11
N ASP A 39 -19.21 7.73 -9.18
CA ASP A 39 -18.47 8.90 -8.70
C ASP A 39 -18.10 8.73 -7.22
N GLY A 40 -16.79 8.89 -6.94
CA GLY A 40 -16.26 8.84 -5.58
C GLY A 40 -15.85 7.44 -5.09
N ILE A 41 -16.06 6.36 -5.84
CA ILE A 41 -15.64 5.00 -5.45
C ILE A 41 -14.45 4.55 -6.29
N PHE A 42 -13.34 4.24 -5.63
CA PHE A 42 -12.09 3.83 -6.26
C PHE A 42 -11.57 2.53 -5.65
N SER A 43 -10.61 1.87 -6.33
CA SER A 43 -10.01 0.63 -5.87
C SER A 43 -8.53 0.61 -6.25
N ILE A 44 -7.65 0.40 -5.28
CA ILE A 44 -6.22 0.26 -5.54
C ILE A 44 -5.91 -0.95 -6.43
N PRO A 45 -6.49 -2.16 -6.21
CA PRO A 45 -6.28 -3.27 -7.13
C PRO A 45 -6.68 -2.96 -8.58
N HIS A 46 -7.74 -2.19 -8.81
CA HIS A 46 -8.15 -1.76 -10.14
C HIS A 46 -7.14 -0.77 -10.75
N LEU A 47 -6.65 0.20 -9.98
CA LEU A 47 -5.60 1.12 -10.42
C LEU A 47 -4.30 0.40 -10.78
N VAL A 48 -3.94 -0.63 -10.00
CA VAL A 48 -2.77 -1.48 -10.29
C VAL A 48 -2.96 -2.22 -11.61
N ASP A 49 -4.13 -2.81 -11.84
CA ASP A 49 -4.44 -3.53 -13.08
C ASP A 49 -4.36 -2.61 -14.31
N GLN A 50 -4.99 -1.44 -14.23
CA GLN A 50 -4.97 -0.44 -15.32
C GLN A 50 -3.56 0.05 -15.66
N ASN A 51 -2.66 0.13 -14.68
CA ASN A 51 -1.31 0.68 -14.83
C ASN A 51 -0.20 -0.38 -14.68
N ALA A 52 -0.53 -1.67 -14.83
CA ALA A 52 0.35 -2.79 -14.49
C ALA A 52 1.75 -2.69 -15.12
N ASN A 53 1.85 -2.37 -16.41
CA ASN A 53 3.14 -2.27 -17.11
C ASN A 53 3.99 -1.09 -16.60
N HIS A 54 3.36 0.05 -16.32
CA HIS A 54 4.03 1.23 -15.80
C HIS A 54 4.51 1.00 -14.37
N LEU A 55 3.65 0.49 -13.49
CA LEU A 55 3.99 0.17 -12.10
C LEU A 55 5.08 -0.90 -12.00
N LYS A 56 5.05 -1.90 -12.91
CA LYS A 56 6.13 -2.88 -13.02
C LYS A 56 7.48 -2.23 -13.36
N ALA A 57 7.49 -1.32 -14.33
CA ALA A 57 8.73 -0.61 -14.70
C ALA A 57 9.24 0.25 -13.53
N LYS A 58 8.35 0.97 -12.85
CA LYS A 58 8.66 1.78 -11.67
C LYS A 58 9.21 0.94 -10.52
N TYR A 59 8.60 -0.22 -10.24
CA TYR A 59 9.09 -1.15 -9.22
C TYR A 59 10.49 -1.68 -9.55
N LEU A 60 10.74 -2.07 -10.81
CA LEU A 60 12.07 -2.54 -11.23
C LEU A 60 13.13 -1.45 -11.11
N SER A 61 12.79 -0.19 -11.42
CA SER A 61 13.69 0.96 -11.21
C SER A 61 14.01 1.15 -9.72
N LEU A 62 12.99 1.10 -8.85
CA LEU A 62 13.19 1.16 -7.39
C LEU A 62 14.15 0.07 -6.89
N ILE A 63 13.96 -1.18 -7.31
CA ILE A 63 14.82 -2.30 -6.92
C ILE A 63 16.26 -2.10 -7.40
N TYR A 64 16.44 -1.62 -8.62
CA TYR A 64 17.76 -1.30 -9.15
C TYR A 64 18.42 -0.16 -8.35
N GLU A 65 17.75 0.96 -8.16
CA GLU A 65 18.25 2.13 -7.44
C GLU A 65 18.59 1.77 -5.98
N PHE A 66 17.77 0.94 -5.34
CA PHE A 66 18.03 0.46 -3.98
C PHE A 66 19.28 -0.42 -3.92
N GLY A 67 19.49 -1.28 -4.92
CA GLY A 67 20.74 -2.08 -5.02
C GLY A 67 21.98 -1.23 -5.25
N GLU A 68 21.86 -0.11 -5.97
CA GLU A 68 22.94 0.84 -6.25
C GLU A 68 23.18 1.86 -5.10
N ALA A 69 22.26 1.95 -4.13
CA ALA A 69 22.42 2.82 -2.97
C ALA A 69 23.67 2.42 -2.16
N LYS A 70 24.41 3.43 -1.64
CA LYS A 70 25.67 3.21 -0.93
C LYS A 70 25.49 3.25 0.57
N ILE A 71 26.14 2.30 1.23
CA ILE A 71 26.34 2.23 2.68
C ILE A 71 27.85 2.11 2.90
N ASN A 72 28.45 3.05 3.64
CA ASN A 72 29.90 3.10 3.87
C ASN A 72 30.71 3.00 2.55
N ASP A 73 30.36 3.85 1.57
CA ASP A 73 30.98 3.96 0.24
C ASP A 73 30.87 2.73 -0.68
N LYS A 74 30.22 1.66 -0.23
CA LYS A 74 29.94 0.48 -1.05
C LYS A 74 28.46 0.38 -1.38
N ARG A 75 28.14 -0.03 -2.61
CA ARG A 75 26.76 -0.30 -3.02
C ARG A 75 26.19 -1.50 -2.27
N ILE A 76 24.88 -1.52 -2.03
CA ILE A 76 24.19 -2.65 -1.37
C ILE A 76 24.51 -3.96 -2.11
N VAL A 77 24.46 -3.96 -3.44
CA VAL A 77 24.83 -5.14 -4.25
C VAL A 77 26.25 -5.64 -3.99
N GLU A 78 27.20 -4.75 -3.66
CA GLU A 78 28.59 -5.11 -3.37
C GLU A 78 28.76 -5.69 -1.97
N HIS A 79 27.98 -5.25 -0.98
CA HIS A 79 27.96 -5.83 0.36
C HIS A 79 27.47 -7.28 0.37
N LEU A 80 26.67 -7.66 -0.64
CA LEU A 80 26.03 -8.97 -0.75
C LEU A 80 26.75 -9.91 -1.74
N ILE A 81 27.98 -9.59 -2.17
CA ILE A 81 28.77 -10.47 -3.03
C ILE A 81 29.18 -11.71 -2.23
N ILE A 82 28.73 -12.89 -2.66
CA ILE A 82 29.03 -14.18 -2.03
C ILE A 82 30.08 -15.00 -2.82
N ARG A 83 30.29 -14.68 -4.08
CA ARG A 83 31.34 -15.24 -4.94
C ARG A 83 31.61 -14.31 -6.12
N GLN A 84 32.72 -14.55 -6.83
CA GLN A 84 33.12 -13.72 -7.95
C GLN A 84 31.98 -13.49 -8.93
N ASN A 85 31.66 -12.19 -9.20
CA ASN A 85 30.60 -11.74 -10.11
C ASN A 85 29.19 -12.16 -9.73
N PHE A 86 28.92 -12.54 -8.47
CA PHE A 86 27.59 -12.93 -8.03
C PHE A 86 27.24 -12.30 -6.68
N SER A 87 26.20 -11.44 -6.71
CA SER A 87 25.60 -10.84 -5.51
C SER A 87 24.31 -11.54 -5.12
N TYR A 88 24.17 -11.86 -3.82
CA TYR A 88 22.94 -12.40 -3.25
C TYR A 88 21.76 -11.46 -3.39
N TRP A 89 22.01 -10.16 -3.62
CA TRP A 89 20.97 -9.16 -3.88
C TRP A 89 19.92 -9.66 -4.89
N TRP A 90 20.38 -10.26 -5.99
CA TRP A 90 19.51 -10.73 -7.06
C TRP A 90 18.68 -11.98 -6.74
N MET A 91 18.96 -12.61 -5.59
CA MET A 91 18.20 -13.72 -5.03
C MET A 91 17.29 -13.30 -3.88
N THR A 92 17.27 -12.01 -3.51
CA THR A 92 16.35 -11.52 -2.49
C THR A 92 14.92 -11.52 -3.03
N LEU A 93 13.94 -11.65 -2.13
CA LEU A 93 12.52 -11.58 -2.50
C LEU A 93 12.17 -10.29 -3.22
N LEU A 94 12.84 -9.18 -2.89
CA LEU A 94 12.64 -7.88 -3.55
C LEU A 94 13.04 -7.93 -5.03
N ALA A 95 14.15 -8.60 -5.37
CA ALA A 95 14.65 -8.69 -6.74
C ALA A 95 14.02 -9.87 -7.51
N GLU A 96 13.52 -10.89 -6.82
CA GLU A 96 12.92 -12.07 -7.42
C GLU A 96 11.53 -11.77 -8.00
N LYS A 97 11.45 -11.72 -9.32
CA LYS A 97 10.29 -11.26 -10.09
C LYS A 97 9.00 -12.09 -9.94
N CYS A 98 9.05 -13.26 -9.30
CA CYS A 98 7.98 -14.27 -9.38
C CYS A 98 7.13 -14.39 -8.11
N ASN A 99 7.30 -13.53 -7.09
CA ASN A 99 6.78 -13.83 -5.77
C ASN A 99 5.77 -12.82 -5.21
N TYR A 100 5.07 -12.05 -6.05
CA TYR A 100 4.01 -11.14 -5.59
C TYR A 100 2.98 -11.82 -4.69
N ALA A 101 2.57 -13.04 -5.04
CA ALA A 101 1.61 -13.81 -4.25
C ALA A 101 2.14 -14.31 -2.89
N LYS A 102 3.45 -14.27 -2.66
CA LYS A 102 4.09 -14.77 -1.44
C LYS A 102 4.61 -13.68 -0.51
N SER A 103 4.62 -12.44 -0.96
CA SER A 103 5.11 -11.31 -0.17
C SER A 103 4.09 -10.18 -0.14
N PRO A 104 3.30 -10.09 0.94
CA PRO A 104 2.37 -8.97 1.15
C PRO A 104 3.07 -7.61 1.11
N GLN A 105 4.34 -7.55 1.49
CA GLN A 105 5.12 -6.31 1.47
C GLN A 105 5.37 -5.81 0.06
N ILE A 106 5.66 -6.70 -0.91
CA ILE A 106 5.85 -6.31 -2.31
C ILE A 106 4.53 -5.83 -2.92
N ASP A 107 3.44 -6.53 -2.63
CA ASP A 107 2.10 -6.11 -3.04
C ASP A 107 1.77 -4.71 -2.49
N ASN A 108 2.05 -4.46 -1.21
CA ASN A 108 1.85 -3.15 -0.60
C ASN A 108 2.72 -2.06 -1.23
N ILE A 109 3.98 -2.34 -1.60
CA ILE A 109 4.84 -1.37 -2.31
C ILE A 109 4.20 -0.95 -3.63
N ILE A 110 3.72 -1.91 -4.41
CA ILE A 110 3.07 -1.63 -5.71
C ILE A 110 1.77 -0.85 -5.51
N LYS A 111 0.97 -1.20 -4.50
CA LYS A 111 -0.26 -0.48 -4.14
C LYS A 111 0.02 0.96 -3.71
N ILE A 112 1.07 1.19 -2.90
CA ILE A 112 1.49 2.54 -2.51
C ILE A 112 1.94 3.35 -3.72
N MET A 113 2.69 2.76 -4.66
CA MET A 113 3.05 3.43 -5.90
C MET A 113 1.82 3.84 -6.71
N ALA A 114 0.82 2.96 -6.81
CA ALA A 114 -0.43 3.25 -7.50
C ALA A 114 -1.23 4.37 -6.81
N LEU A 115 -1.32 4.33 -5.48
CA LEU A 115 -1.96 5.37 -4.67
C LEU A 115 -1.25 6.72 -4.85
N GLU A 116 0.08 6.75 -4.80
CA GLU A 116 0.88 7.96 -5.01
C GLU A 116 0.56 8.61 -6.36
N GLU A 117 0.62 7.85 -7.45
CA GLU A 117 0.35 8.37 -8.79
C GLU A 117 -1.10 8.84 -8.94
N TRP A 118 -2.02 8.13 -8.31
CA TRP A 118 -3.42 8.53 -8.32
C TRP A 118 -3.62 9.85 -7.56
N LEU A 119 -3.01 10.02 -6.38
CA LEU A 119 -3.07 11.26 -5.59
C LEU A 119 -2.42 12.44 -6.31
N GLN A 120 -1.33 12.24 -7.05
CA GLN A 120 -0.71 13.30 -7.85
C GLN A 120 -1.61 13.80 -9.00
N ASN A 121 -2.53 12.97 -9.47
CA ASN A 121 -3.49 13.31 -10.52
C ASN A 121 -4.85 13.79 -9.97
N ASN A 122 -5.09 13.64 -8.67
CA ASN A 122 -6.32 13.98 -7.98
C ASN A 122 -5.99 14.79 -6.72
N ILE A 123 -6.42 16.04 -6.68
CA ILE A 123 -6.05 16.94 -5.58
C ILE A 123 -6.97 16.70 -4.39
N TYR A 124 -6.40 16.14 -3.32
CA TYR A 124 -7.01 16.00 -2.01
C TYR A 124 -6.16 16.74 -0.97
N HIS A 125 -6.81 17.30 0.05
CA HIS A 125 -6.12 17.99 1.16
C HIS A 125 -5.93 17.09 2.37
N LYS A 126 -6.71 16.00 2.47
CA LYS A 126 -6.68 15.10 3.61
C LYS A 126 -6.86 13.64 3.17
N ILE A 127 -6.06 12.76 3.77
CA ILE A 127 -6.21 11.31 3.70
C ILE A 127 -6.64 10.81 5.07
N LYS A 128 -7.79 10.12 5.11
CA LYS A 128 -8.25 9.39 6.28
C LYS A 128 -8.10 7.89 6.02
N LEU A 129 -7.27 7.20 6.82
CA LEU A 129 -7.03 5.77 6.70
C LEU A 129 -7.79 5.01 7.79
N LEU A 130 -8.55 3.99 7.39
CA LEU A 130 -9.15 3.01 8.29
C LEU A 130 -8.47 1.66 8.06
N THR A 131 -7.72 1.19 9.05
CA THR A 131 -6.96 -0.06 8.97
C THR A 131 -6.67 -0.65 10.34
N ALA A 132 -6.44 -1.95 10.40
CA ALA A 132 -5.84 -2.64 11.54
C ALA A 132 -4.32 -2.88 11.37
N ASN A 133 -3.73 -2.47 10.23
CA ASN A 133 -2.35 -2.74 9.86
C ASN A 133 -1.44 -1.53 10.16
N ASP A 134 -0.59 -1.66 11.17
CA ASP A 134 0.33 -0.60 11.60
C ASP A 134 1.40 -0.25 10.54
N GLU A 135 1.89 -1.25 9.79
CA GLU A 135 2.89 -1.04 8.72
C GLU A 135 2.28 -0.22 7.57
N LEU A 136 1.04 -0.53 7.21
CA LEU A 136 0.31 0.24 6.21
C LEU A 136 0.06 1.68 6.68
N ALA A 137 -0.37 1.86 7.93
CA ALA A 137 -0.60 3.18 8.52
C ALA A 137 0.67 4.04 8.47
N MET A 138 1.82 3.47 8.86
CA MET A 138 3.11 4.14 8.78
C MET A 138 3.48 4.51 7.34
N SER A 139 3.30 3.59 6.40
CA SER A 139 3.66 3.80 5.00
C SER A 139 2.82 4.89 4.34
N ILE A 140 1.50 4.92 4.59
CA ILE A 140 0.61 5.97 4.05
C ILE A 140 0.86 7.31 4.75
N SER A 141 1.18 7.33 6.05
CA SER A 141 1.58 8.55 6.76
C SER A 141 2.80 9.21 6.12
N LEU A 142 3.85 8.43 5.84
CA LEU A 142 5.06 8.93 5.17
C LEU A 142 4.78 9.40 3.73
N LEU A 143 3.86 8.73 3.02
CA LEU A 143 3.42 9.18 1.70
C LEU A 143 2.69 10.52 1.78
N ALA A 144 1.76 10.67 2.73
CA ALA A 144 1.00 11.90 2.95
C ALA A 144 1.92 13.07 3.32
N GLU A 145 2.90 12.86 4.21
CA GLU A 145 3.92 13.86 4.56
C GLU A 145 4.70 14.32 3.32
N ARG A 146 5.17 13.38 2.49
CA ARG A 146 5.91 13.70 1.25
C ARG A 146 5.06 14.48 0.24
N LEU A 147 3.76 14.20 0.16
CA LEU A 147 2.82 14.88 -0.74
C LEU A 147 2.24 16.16 -0.12
N GLN A 148 2.56 16.48 1.13
CA GLN A 148 2.04 17.61 1.89
C GLN A 148 0.50 17.57 2.01
N ILE A 149 -0.03 16.38 2.27
CA ILE A 149 -1.46 16.11 2.50
C ILE A 149 -1.66 15.79 3.98
N ASP A 150 -2.70 16.35 4.60
CA ASP A 150 -3.07 16.03 5.98
C ASP A 150 -3.41 14.55 6.12
N PHE A 151 -2.96 13.92 7.21
CA PHE A 151 -3.17 12.49 7.46
C PHE A 151 -3.86 12.23 8.79
N GLU A 152 -4.88 11.39 8.76
CA GLU A 152 -5.57 10.87 9.93
C GLU A 152 -5.69 9.34 9.82
N CYS A 153 -5.46 8.61 10.92
CA CYS A 153 -5.61 7.17 10.96
C CYS A 153 -6.57 6.76 12.07
N GLU A 154 -7.62 6.03 11.71
CA GLU A 154 -8.52 5.34 12.63
C GLU A 154 -8.21 3.84 12.62
N LYS A 155 -7.90 3.29 13.79
CA LYS A 155 -7.66 1.85 13.96
C LYS A 155 -8.95 1.18 14.38
N GLU A 156 -9.32 0.11 13.67
CA GLU A 156 -10.36 -0.78 14.16
C GLU A 156 -9.89 -1.43 15.47
N GLN A 157 -10.57 -1.12 16.57
CA GLN A 157 -10.34 -1.85 17.82
C GLN A 157 -10.89 -3.26 17.63
N THR A 158 -10.02 -4.22 17.32
CA THR A 158 -10.38 -5.63 17.39
C THR A 158 -10.80 -5.93 18.82
N ASN A 159 -12.12 -6.02 19.06
CA ASN A 159 -12.67 -6.49 20.31
C ASN A 159 -12.21 -7.95 20.55
N LYS A 160 -11.05 -8.11 21.19
CA LYS A 160 -10.53 -9.40 21.69
C LYS A 160 -11.30 -9.92 22.89
N SER A 161 -12.59 -9.64 23.01
CA SER A 161 -13.38 -10.07 24.15
C SER A 161 -14.52 -11.00 23.76
N ASN A 162 -14.24 -12.19 23.18
CA ASN A 162 -15.26 -13.29 23.20
C ASN A 162 -14.67 -14.69 22.91
N LYS A 163 -13.40 -14.95 23.17
CA LYS A 163 -12.85 -16.32 23.07
C LYS A 163 -12.40 -16.97 24.41
N SER A 164 -12.70 -16.37 25.55
CA SER A 164 -12.28 -16.97 26.84
C SER A 164 -13.40 -17.66 27.64
N LEU A 165 -14.64 -17.70 27.16
CA LEU A 165 -15.79 -18.28 27.91
C LEU A 165 -16.25 -19.66 27.43
N ALA A 166 -15.67 -20.20 26.36
CA ALA A 166 -16.09 -21.52 25.83
C ALA A 166 -15.24 -22.73 26.29
N LYS A 167 -14.37 -22.57 27.29
CA LYS A 167 -13.48 -23.68 27.80
C LYS A 167 -13.75 -24.11 29.22
N LYS A 168 -14.97 -23.94 29.73
CA LYS A 168 -15.31 -24.34 31.12
C LYS A 168 -16.64 -25.10 31.28
N VAL A 169 -17.01 -25.94 30.33
CA VAL A 169 -18.11 -26.92 30.51
C VAL A 169 -17.74 -28.17 29.74
N PHE A 170 -16.91 -29.04 30.32
CA PHE A 170 -16.85 -30.49 30.09
C PHE A 170 -15.80 -31.07 31.04
N HIS A 171 -16.18 -31.23 32.32
CA HIS A 171 -15.68 -32.23 33.24
C HIS A 171 -16.71 -32.38 34.36
N THR A 172 -17.63 -33.30 34.15
CA THR A 172 -18.24 -34.16 35.18
C THR A 172 -18.58 -35.48 34.53
#